data_04396776571e59f48c05394f1a9c858a
#
_entry.id   04396776571e59f48c05394f1a9c858a
#
_cell.length_a   1.000
_cell.length_b   1.000
_cell.length_c   1.000
_cell.angle_alpha   90.00
_cell.angle_beta   90.00
_cell.angle_gamma   90.00
#
_symmetry.space_group_name_H-M   'P 1'
#
loop_
_entity.id
_entity.type
_entity.pdbx_description
1 polymer ?
#
loop_
_entity_poly.entity_id
_entity_poly.type
_entity_poly.pdbx_seq_one_letter_code
_entity_poly.pdbx_strand_id
1 'polypeptide(L)'
;QKNINVENLLNKLQNVETNDVAKKIREQIWNKWIYAIPKNAQQNLKYALSEFNSGRLLSAEKAFTDLIKKYPDYTEGWNKRATIRYMLDDLEGSLNDIDKVLKLQPRHFGAIAGSGLIYIKKKKYEKALNFYKKLDKIDPMNEESKMFIKLISKILLENSA
;
A
#
# COMPACT_ATOMS: atom_id res chain seq x y z
N GLN A 1 20.14 -8.72 -2.85
CA GLN A 1 20.71 -7.46 -2.30
C GLN A 1 19.69 -6.31 -2.17
N LYS A 2 18.72 -6.15 -3.12
CA LYS A 2 17.70 -5.07 -3.06
C LYS A 2 16.72 -5.26 -1.89
N ASN A 3 16.36 -6.49 -1.54
CA ASN A 3 15.42 -6.80 -0.45
C ASN A 3 16.00 -6.54 0.95
N ILE A 4 17.26 -6.87 1.17
CA ILE A 4 17.92 -6.70 2.49
C ILE A 4 17.85 -5.24 2.96
N ASN A 5 17.99 -4.28 2.05
CA ASN A 5 17.98 -2.86 2.40
C ASN A 5 16.55 -2.37 2.78
N VAL A 6 15.50 -2.85 2.13
CA VAL A 6 14.09 -2.51 2.49
C VAL A 6 13.71 -3.16 3.82
N GLU A 7 14.06 -4.42 4.04
CA GLU A 7 13.82 -5.11 5.31
C GLU A 7 14.49 -4.40 6.50
N ASN A 8 15.74 -3.93 6.32
CA ASN A 8 16.42 -3.16 7.34
C ASN A 8 15.70 -1.82 7.64
N LEU A 9 15.18 -1.14 6.61
CA LEU A 9 14.42 0.09 6.80
C LEU A 9 13.08 -0.19 7.51
N LEU A 10 12.39 -1.28 7.17
CA LEU A 10 11.17 -1.70 7.84
C LEU A 10 11.43 -2.06 9.31
N ASN A 11 12.55 -2.72 9.62
CA ASN A 11 12.95 -3.00 11.00
C ASN A 11 13.28 -1.71 11.78
N LYS A 12 13.91 -0.74 11.13
CA LYS A 12 14.13 0.59 11.73
C LYS A 12 12.82 1.32 11.98
N LEU A 13 11.87 1.25 11.03
CA LEU A 13 10.57 1.91 11.14
C LEU A 13 9.77 1.43 12.35
N GLN A 14 9.86 0.15 12.69
CA GLN A 14 9.21 -0.43 13.88
C GLN A 14 9.73 0.13 15.20
N ASN A 15 10.96 0.66 15.23
CA ASN A 15 11.67 1.02 16.47
C ASN A 15 11.98 2.52 16.54
N VAL A 16 11.36 3.35 15.68
CA VAL A 16 11.57 4.80 15.75
C VAL A 16 10.75 5.42 16.86
N GLU A 17 11.32 6.47 17.48
CA GLU A 17 10.69 7.16 18.59
C GLU A 17 9.99 8.46 18.19
N THR A 18 10.23 8.95 16.96
CA THR A 18 9.68 10.22 16.50
C THR A 18 9.05 10.09 15.09
N ASN A 19 7.98 10.85 14.87
CA ASN A 19 7.28 10.85 13.60
C ASN A 19 8.14 11.42 12.45
N ASP A 20 9.00 12.40 12.71
CA ASP A 20 9.91 12.96 11.70
C ASP A 20 10.91 11.94 11.16
N VAL A 21 11.46 11.10 12.04
CA VAL A 21 12.36 10.01 11.65
C VAL A 21 11.56 8.93 10.89
N ALA A 22 10.38 8.57 11.38
CA ALA A 22 9.50 7.62 10.70
C ALA A 22 9.15 8.07 9.28
N LYS A 23 8.81 9.35 9.10
CA LYS A 23 8.51 9.94 7.78
C LYS A 23 9.67 9.77 6.80
N LYS A 24 10.88 10.11 7.22
CA LYS A 24 12.08 9.95 6.38
C LYS A 24 12.33 8.48 5.98
N ILE A 25 12.12 7.55 6.91
CA ILE A 25 12.29 6.12 6.64
C ILE A 25 11.19 5.64 5.66
N ARG A 26 9.93 6.05 5.85
CA ARG A 26 8.85 5.74 4.90
C ARG A 26 9.17 6.22 3.49
N GLU A 27 9.64 7.45 3.33
CA GLU A 27 10.06 8.00 2.04
C GLU A 27 11.20 7.19 1.39
N GLN A 28 12.18 6.75 2.17
CA GLN A 28 13.26 5.88 1.66
C GLN A 28 12.72 4.52 1.20
N ILE A 29 11.80 3.92 1.95
CA ILE A 29 11.15 2.66 1.59
C ILE A 29 10.36 2.82 0.29
N TRP A 30 9.51 3.85 0.20
CA TRP A 30 8.73 4.15 -1.00
C TRP A 30 9.60 4.32 -2.24
N ASN A 31 10.68 5.09 -2.15
CA ASN A 31 11.60 5.29 -3.26
C ASN A 31 12.22 3.96 -3.73
N LYS A 32 12.57 3.07 -2.79
CA LYS A 32 13.10 1.76 -3.14
C LYS A 32 12.07 0.87 -3.83
N TRP A 33 10.83 0.87 -3.38
CA TRP A 33 9.76 0.10 -4.01
C TRP A 33 9.39 0.64 -5.39
N ILE A 34 9.24 1.96 -5.54
CA ILE A 34 8.87 2.59 -6.82
C ILE A 34 9.93 2.30 -7.90
N TYR A 35 11.20 2.42 -7.56
CA TYR A 35 12.29 2.24 -8.51
C TYR A 35 12.87 0.82 -8.54
N ALA A 36 12.22 -0.15 -7.93
CA ALA A 36 12.58 -1.58 -7.97
C ALA A 36 12.21 -2.23 -9.32
N ILE A 37 12.46 -1.54 -10.42
CA ILE A 37 12.16 -1.97 -11.79
C ILE A 37 13.44 -1.84 -12.65
N PRO A 38 13.65 -2.68 -13.68
CA PRO A 38 14.80 -2.56 -14.57
C PRO A 38 14.90 -1.19 -15.24
N LYS A 39 16.12 -0.74 -15.50
CA LYS A 39 16.40 0.59 -16.09
C LYS A 39 15.66 0.82 -17.41
N ASN A 40 15.58 -0.19 -18.27
CA ASN A 40 14.86 -0.12 -19.55
C ASN A 40 13.34 0.01 -19.42
N ALA A 41 12.78 -0.21 -18.23
CA ALA A 41 11.35 -0.03 -17.94
C ALA A 41 11.02 1.32 -17.26
N GLN A 42 12.03 2.10 -16.88
CA GLN A 42 11.81 3.35 -16.16
C GLN A 42 11.04 4.39 -16.96
N GLN A 43 11.16 4.39 -18.29
CA GLN A 43 10.39 5.29 -19.14
C GLN A 43 8.89 4.94 -19.12
N ASN A 44 8.56 3.64 -19.15
CA ASN A 44 7.17 3.17 -19.06
C ASN A 44 6.60 3.45 -17.65
N LEU A 45 7.42 3.29 -16.61
CA LEU A 45 7.04 3.68 -15.26
C LEU A 45 6.74 5.17 -15.16
N LYS A 46 7.62 6.02 -15.72
CA LYS A 46 7.41 7.47 -15.72
C LYS A 46 6.10 7.85 -16.42
N TYR A 47 5.78 7.22 -17.55
CA TYR A 47 4.52 7.43 -18.25
C TYR A 47 3.33 7.00 -17.36
N ALA A 48 3.36 5.79 -16.78
CA ALA A 48 2.29 5.29 -15.93
C ALA A 48 2.03 6.19 -14.70
N LEU A 49 3.10 6.68 -14.06
CA LEU A 49 3.01 7.63 -12.95
C LEU A 49 2.46 8.98 -13.39
N SER A 50 2.82 9.47 -14.58
CA SER A 50 2.29 10.72 -15.14
C SER A 50 0.78 10.62 -15.39
N GLU A 51 0.30 9.51 -15.94
CA GLU A 51 -1.12 9.26 -16.15
C GLU A 51 -1.88 9.22 -14.83
N PHE A 52 -1.32 8.53 -13.83
CA PHE A 52 -1.89 8.47 -12.47
C PHE A 52 -1.98 9.84 -11.82
N ASN A 53 -0.87 10.60 -11.81
CA ASN A 53 -0.80 11.91 -11.18
C ASN A 53 -1.70 12.96 -11.88
N SER A 54 -1.98 12.76 -13.17
CA SER A 54 -2.90 13.61 -13.94
C SER A 54 -4.37 13.20 -13.80
N GLY A 55 -4.68 12.17 -12.99
CA GLY A 55 -6.05 11.68 -12.80
C GLY A 55 -6.62 10.90 -13.99
N ARG A 56 -5.81 10.56 -15.02
CA ARG A 56 -6.24 9.74 -16.14
C ARG A 56 -6.22 8.26 -15.77
N LEU A 57 -7.16 7.87 -14.89
CA LEU A 57 -7.15 6.59 -14.19
C LEU A 57 -7.19 5.38 -15.12
N LEU A 58 -8.01 5.38 -16.19
CA LEU A 58 -8.08 4.26 -17.12
C LEU A 58 -6.79 4.09 -17.92
N SER A 59 -6.16 5.18 -18.33
CA SER A 59 -4.86 5.17 -19.00
C SER A 59 -3.75 4.69 -18.06
N ALA A 60 -3.77 5.13 -16.80
CA ALA A 60 -2.85 4.69 -15.76
C ALA A 60 -3.01 3.20 -15.48
N GLU A 61 -4.25 2.69 -15.34
CA GLU A 61 -4.52 1.27 -15.13
C GLU A 61 -3.94 0.41 -16.25
N LYS A 62 -4.17 0.82 -17.50
CA LYS A 62 -3.60 0.14 -18.66
C LYS A 62 -2.08 0.14 -18.62
N ALA A 63 -1.46 1.28 -18.36
CA ALA A 63 0.00 1.41 -18.31
C ALA A 63 0.62 0.54 -17.19
N PHE A 64 0.04 0.51 -15.99
CA PHE A 64 0.49 -0.39 -14.93
C PHE A 64 0.21 -1.86 -15.25
N THR A 65 -0.89 -2.17 -15.94
CA THR A 65 -1.18 -3.53 -16.40
C THR A 65 -0.09 -4.02 -17.37
N ASP A 66 0.34 -3.21 -18.31
CA ASP A 66 1.41 -3.54 -19.25
C ASP A 66 2.77 -3.72 -18.53
N LEU A 67 3.04 -2.89 -17.51
CA LEU A 67 4.25 -3.03 -16.67
C LEU A 67 4.27 -4.34 -15.91
N ILE A 68 3.19 -4.71 -15.21
CA ILE A 68 3.17 -5.95 -14.40
C ILE A 68 3.06 -7.22 -15.23
N LYS A 69 2.51 -7.18 -16.44
CA LYS A 69 2.60 -8.29 -17.40
C LYS A 69 4.04 -8.59 -17.78
N LYS A 70 4.84 -7.54 -18.00
CA LYS A 70 6.25 -7.69 -18.36
C LYS A 70 7.17 -7.94 -17.16
N TYR A 71 6.81 -7.38 -16.01
CA TYR A 71 7.57 -7.45 -14.76
C TYR A 71 6.66 -7.88 -13.60
N PRO A 72 6.27 -9.18 -13.55
CA PRO A 72 5.28 -9.65 -12.58
C PRO A 72 5.75 -9.58 -11.12
N ASP A 73 7.05 -9.46 -10.88
CA ASP A 73 7.63 -9.29 -9.55
C ASP A 73 7.80 -7.82 -9.14
N TYR A 74 7.38 -6.89 -10.00
CA TYR A 74 7.38 -5.47 -9.68
C TYR A 74 6.21 -5.13 -8.76
N THR A 75 6.45 -5.25 -7.46
CA THR A 75 5.46 -5.11 -6.38
C THR A 75 4.69 -3.80 -6.45
N GLU A 76 5.37 -2.67 -6.66
CA GLU A 76 4.73 -1.35 -6.69
C GLU A 76 3.81 -1.17 -7.91
N GLY A 77 4.06 -1.87 -9.01
CA GLY A 77 3.14 -1.89 -10.15
C GLY A 77 1.76 -2.44 -9.79
N TRP A 78 1.72 -3.54 -9.03
CA TRP A 78 0.48 -4.10 -8.49
C TRP A 78 -0.17 -3.15 -7.49
N ASN A 79 0.62 -2.56 -6.59
CA ASN A 79 0.11 -1.62 -5.59
C ASN A 79 -0.51 -0.36 -6.22
N LYS A 80 0.12 0.21 -7.24
CA LYS A 80 -0.44 1.36 -7.98
C LYS A 80 -1.71 1.00 -8.72
N ARG A 81 -1.76 -0.17 -9.36
CA ARG A 81 -3.00 -0.61 -10.02
C ARG A 81 -4.12 -0.88 -9.01
N ALA A 82 -3.81 -1.44 -7.85
CA ALA A 82 -4.77 -1.60 -6.76
C ALA A 82 -5.38 -0.25 -6.33
N THR A 83 -4.53 0.77 -6.15
CA THR A 83 -4.98 2.13 -5.81
C THR A 83 -5.90 2.71 -6.88
N ILE A 84 -5.54 2.55 -8.16
CA ILE A 84 -6.35 3.02 -9.30
C ILE A 84 -7.71 2.31 -9.31
N ARG A 85 -7.73 0.99 -9.14
CA ARG A 85 -8.96 0.20 -9.08
C ARG A 85 -9.87 0.60 -7.92
N TYR A 86 -9.28 0.87 -6.75
CA TYR A 86 -10.03 1.43 -5.63
C TYR A 86 -10.70 2.77 -5.99
N MET A 87 -9.97 3.67 -6.68
CA MET A 87 -10.50 4.96 -7.14
C MET A 87 -11.58 4.82 -8.21
N LEU A 88 -11.53 3.75 -9.01
CA LEU A 88 -12.54 3.37 -10.00
C LEU A 88 -13.72 2.57 -9.42
N ASP A 89 -13.75 2.37 -8.09
CA ASP A 89 -14.73 1.56 -7.37
C ASP A 89 -14.69 0.04 -7.67
N ASP A 90 -13.64 -0.44 -8.33
CA ASP A 90 -13.36 -1.88 -8.49
C ASP A 90 -12.66 -2.42 -7.24
N LEU A 91 -13.45 -2.62 -6.17
CA LEU A 91 -12.91 -3.05 -4.87
C LEU A 91 -12.38 -4.49 -4.92
N GLU A 92 -12.99 -5.39 -5.68
CA GLU A 92 -12.53 -6.77 -5.80
C GLU A 92 -11.24 -6.85 -6.62
N GLY A 93 -11.15 -6.14 -7.75
CA GLY A 93 -9.92 -6.05 -8.51
C GLY A 93 -8.77 -5.43 -7.70
N SER A 94 -9.08 -4.43 -6.88
CA SER A 94 -8.12 -3.82 -5.96
C SER A 94 -7.60 -4.83 -4.92
N LEU A 95 -8.50 -5.59 -4.27
CA LEU A 95 -8.11 -6.63 -3.29
C LEU A 95 -7.26 -7.73 -3.93
N ASN A 96 -7.58 -8.16 -5.16
CA ASN A 96 -6.80 -9.15 -5.89
C ASN A 96 -5.35 -8.66 -6.14
N ASP A 97 -5.18 -7.40 -6.53
CA ASP A 97 -3.86 -6.81 -6.71
C ASP A 97 -3.11 -6.66 -5.37
N ILE A 98 -3.79 -6.23 -4.30
CA ILE A 98 -3.22 -6.15 -2.95
C ILE A 98 -2.74 -7.53 -2.48
N ASP A 99 -3.50 -8.59 -2.71
CA ASP A 99 -3.09 -9.95 -2.36
C ASP A 99 -1.77 -10.33 -3.04
N LYS A 100 -1.61 -9.94 -4.31
CA LYS A 100 -0.34 -10.12 -5.02
C LYS A 100 0.80 -9.30 -4.41
N VAL A 101 0.54 -8.04 -4.03
CA VAL A 101 1.52 -7.19 -3.33
C VAL A 101 1.97 -7.86 -2.04
N LEU A 102 1.03 -8.32 -1.20
CA LEU A 102 1.33 -8.88 0.11
C LEU A 102 2.01 -10.26 0.03
N LYS A 103 1.83 -11.02 -1.06
CA LYS A 103 2.61 -12.23 -1.34
C LYS A 103 4.06 -11.91 -1.68
N LEU A 104 4.30 -10.84 -2.46
CA LEU A 104 5.64 -10.39 -2.84
C LEU A 104 6.35 -9.65 -1.69
N GLN A 105 5.62 -8.86 -0.94
CA GLN A 105 6.11 -8.01 0.15
C GLN A 105 5.11 -8.00 1.32
N PRO A 106 5.21 -8.93 2.27
CA PRO A 106 4.24 -9.08 3.38
C PRO A 106 4.11 -7.86 4.31
N ARG A 107 5.13 -7.01 4.36
CA ARG A 107 5.15 -5.77 5.16
C ARG A 107 4.92 -4.51 4.32
N HIS A 108 4.29 -4.62 3.17
CA HIS A 108 3.98 -3.46 2.33
C HIS A 108 2.88 -2.61 2.97
N PHE A 109 3.28 -1.61 3.75
CA PHE A 109 2.36 -0.82 4.58
C PHE A 109 1.27 -0.10 3.75
N GLY A 110 1.55 0.35 2.52
CA GLY A 110 0.54 0.94 1.64
C GLY A 110 -0.55 -0.05 1.21
N ALA A 111 -0.19 -1.29 0.89
CA ALA A 111 -1.16 -2.34 0.55
C ALA A 111 -1.99 -2.76 1.77
N ILE A 112 -1.37 -2.82 2.96
CA ILE A 112 -2.06 -3.11 4.21
C ILE A 112 -3.08 -2.01 4.53
N ALA A 113 -2.70 -0.74 4.41
CA ALA A 113 -3.62 0.40 4.58
C ALA A 113 -4.76 0.35 3.56
N GLY A 114 -4.45 0.08 2.28
CA GLY A 114 -5.45 -0.08 1.22
C GLY A 114 -6.48 -1.17 1.51
N SER A 115 -6.04 -2.32 2.04
CA SER A 115 -6.96 -3.38 2.51
C SER A 115 -7.88 -2.86 3.61
N GLY A 116 -7.35 -2.15 4.59
CA GLY A 116 -8.13 -1.54 5.67
C GLY A 116 -9.24 -0.64 5.13
N LEU A 117 -8.91 0.28 4.22
CA LEU A 117 -9.87 1.19 3.59
C LEU A 117 -10.96 0.44 2.81
N ILE A 118 -10.58 -0.56 2.02
CA ILE A 118 -11.56 -1.36 1.26
C ILE A 118 -12.52 -2.08 2.20
N TYR A 119 -12.02 -2.68 3.29
CA TYR A 119 -12.88 -3.37 4.23
C TYR A 119 -13.77 -2.42 5.04
N ILE A 120 -13.35 -1.18 5.32
CA ILE A 120 -14.23 -0.12 5.85
C ILE A 120 -15.36 0.16 4.85
N LYS A 121 -15.04 0.38 3.57
CA LYS A 121 -16.02 0.66 2.51
C LYS A 121 -17.03 -0.49 2.35
N LYS A 122 -16.58 -1.74 2.53
CA LYS A 122 -17.42 -2.94 2.55
C LYS A 122 -18.14 -3.18 3.88
N LYS A 123 -18.03 -2.28 4.86
CA LYS A 123 -18.58 -2.41 6.24
C LYS A 123 -18.12 -3.69 6.97
N LYS A 124 -16.97 -4.24 6.58
CA LYS A 124 -16.36 -5.41 7.23
C LYS A 124 -15.34 -4.94 8.28
N TYR A 125 -15.87 -4.32 9.34
CA TYR A 125 -15.08 -3.57 10.33
C TYR A 125 -14.05 -4.42 11.08
N GLU A 126 -14.38 -5.66 11.44
CA GLU A 126 -13.41 -6.57 12.09
C GLU A 126 -12.18 -6.85 11.21
N LYS A 127 -12.41 -7.08 9.89
CA LYS A 127 -11.31 -7.27 8.94
C LYS A 127 -10.48 -6.00 8.80
N ALA A 128 -11.13 -4.85 8.68
CA ALA A 128 -10.45 -3.56 8.62
C ALA A 128 -9.58 -3.32 9.86
N LEU A 129 -10.11 -3.59 11.07
CA LEU A 129 -9.39 -3.46 12.31
C LEU A 129 -8.12 -4.32 12.34
N ASN A 130 -8.20 -5.56 11.85
CA ASN A 130 -7.05 -6.46 11.79
C ASN A 130 -5.94 -5.91 10.89
N PHE A 131 -6.29 -5.31 9.73
CA PHE A 131 -5.29 -4.68 8.84
C PHE A 131 -4.66 -3.44 9.49
N TYR A 132 -5.42 -2.57 10.13
CA TYR A 132 -4.85 -1.40 10.80
C TYR A 132 -4.00 -1.77 12.02
N LYS A 133 -4.35 -2.80 12.79
CA LYS A 133 -3.48 -3.35 13.84
C LYS A 133 -2.17 -3.93 13.27
N LYS A 134 -2.23 -4.57 12.10
CA LYS A 134 -1.02 -5.03 11.40
C LYS A 134 -0.16 -3.85 10.95
N LEU A 135 -0.78 -2.80 10.42
CA LEU A 135 -0.08 -1.57 10.03
C LEU A 135 0.61 -0.90 11.21
N ASP A 136 -0.09 -0.78 12.35
CA ASP A 136 0.45 -0.19 13.58
C ASP A 136 1.68 -0.94 14.11
N LYS A 137 1.73 -2.27 13.95
CA LYS A 137 2.93 -3.07 14.29
C LYS A 137 4.13 -2.80 13.36
N ILE A 138 3.88 -2.48 12.09
CA ILE A 138 4.93 -2.21 11.10
C ILE A 138 5.45 -0.78 11.23
N ASP A 139 4.56 0.14 11.52
CA ASP A 139 4.81 1.58 11.62
C ASP A 139 4.07 2.16 12.83
N PRO A 140 4.63 2.04 14.06
CA PRO A 140 3.98 2.52 15.28
C PRO A 140 3.81 4.05 15.34
N MET A 141 4.48 4.80 14.46
CA MET A 141 4.34 6.26 14.34
C MET A 141 3.28 6.66 13.29
N ASN A 142 2.55 5.70 12.73
CA ASN A 142 1.49 5.99 11.78
C ASN A 142 0.22 6.46 12.51
N GLU A 143 -0.05 7.75 12.43
CA GLU A 143 -1.21 8.36 13.11
C GLU A 143 -2.54 7.92 12.49
N GLU A 144 -2.56 7.65 11.18
CA GLU A 144 -3.74 7.16 10.48
C GLU A 144 -4.17 5.78 11.01
N SER A 145 -3.22 4.86 11.20
CA SER A 145 -3.54 3.53 11.76
C SER A 145 -4.16 3.64 13.16
N LYS A 146 -3.60 4.49 14.03
CA LYS A 146 -4.13 4.73 15.37
C LYS A 146 -5.54 5.33 15.35
N MET A 147 -5.76 6.30 14.48
CA MET A 147 -7.07 6.92 14.28
C MET A 147 -8.11 5.87 13.84
N PHE A 148 -7.82 5.07 12.83
CA PHE A 148 -8.74 4.04 12.35
C PHE A 148 -8.98 2.92 13.36
N ILE A 149 -7.95 2.48 14.09
CA ILE A 149 -8.11 1.50 15.17
C ILE A 149 -9.11 2.01 16.20
N LYS A 150 -8.96 3.26 16.66
CA LYS A 150 -9.87 3.88 17.63
C LYS A 150 -11.29 3.98 17.08
N LEU A 151 -11.46 4.50 15.87
CA LEU A 151 -12.76 4.70 15.22
C LEU A 151 -13.49 3.37 15.01
N ILE A 152 -12.82 2.38 14.44
CA ILE A 152 -13.43 1.08 14.12
C ILE A 152 -13.77 0.33 15.40
N SER A 153 -12.91 0.38 16.44
CA SER A 153 -13.20 -0.25 17.73
C SER A 153 -14.46 0.34 18.38
N LYS A 154 -14.67 1.66 18.27
CA LYS A 154 -15.91 2.31 18.73
C LYS A 154 -17.15 1.80 17.97
N ILE A 155 -17.08 1.73 16.63
CA ILE A 155 -18.19 1.23 15.80
C ILE A 155 -18.54 -0.22 16.18
N LEU A 156 -17.55 -1.08 16.40
CA LEU A 156 -17.77 -2.47 16.79
C LEU A 156 -18.43 -2.61 18.16
N LEU A 157 -18.06 -1.75 19.13
CA LEU A 157 -18.70 -1.72 20.46
C LEU A 157 -20.16 -1.28 20.37
N GLU A 158 -20.46 -0.23 19.60
CA GLU A 158 -21.82 0.28 19.40
C GLU A 158 -22.74 -0.75 18.69
N ASN A 159 -22.20 -1.54 17.77
CA ASN A 159 -22.95 -2.57 17.06
C ASN A 159 -23.17 -3.85 17.88
N SER A 160 -22.50 -3.99 19.05
CA SER A 160 -22.59 -5.15 19.93
C SER A 160 -23.55 -4.94 21.12
N ALA A 161 -24.04 -3.71 21.29
CA ALA A 161 -24.99 -3.29 22.33
C ALA A 161 -26.41 -3.35 21.85
#